data_bd2167a4b573c79e3f0202ccc70be167
#
_entry.id   bd2167a4b573c79e3f0202ccc70be167
#
_cell.length_a   1.000
_cell.length_b   1.000
_cell.length_c   1.000
_cell.angle_alpha   90.00
_cell.angle_beta   90.00
_cell.angle_gamma   90.00
#
_symmetry.space_group_name_H-M   'P 1'
#
loop_
_entity.id
_entity.type
_entity.pdbx_description
1 polymer ?
#
loop_
_entity_poly.entity_id
_entity_poly.type
_entity_poly.pdbx_seq_one_letter_code
_entity_poly.pdbx_strand_id
1 'polypeptide(L)'
;LVHHPYVLKMKQYPHHCETSCYQHCLNVAYFNYRICKFFGLDARSAARAGMLHDLFLYDWRGHRKKTGDPVHAMTHPHTALHNAKKYFKLNKLEEEMILKHMFPVTPVPPMHKETWIITLTDKYCGTCEIGRYYYHVWFPRGAYYFVKRLVKKVFGSDYEYQDYHLPFGRISEDTADNEVN
;
A
#
# COMPACT_ATOMS: atom_id res chain seq x y z
N LEU A 1 8.09 -8.12 -11.64
CA LEU A 1 7.28 -8.38 -10.45
C LEU A 1 5.90 -7.75 -10.58
N VAL A 2 5.78 -6.44 -10.77
CA VAL A 2 4.51 -5.69 -10.77
C VAL A 2 3.53 -6.10 -11.87
N HIS A 3 4.00 -6.67 -12.97
CA HIS A 3 3.17 -7.18 -14.07
C HIS A 3 2.88 -8.69 -13.95
N HIS A 4 3.28 -9.34 -12.86
CA HIS A 4 3.00 -10.75 -12.67
C HIS A 4 1.51 -10.99 -12.44
N PRO A 5 0.87 -12.01 -13.07
CA PRO A 5 -0.59 -12.19 -13.01
C PRO A 5 -1.16 -12.24 -11.58
N TYR A 6 -0.48 -12.90 -10.65
CA TYR A 6 -0.92 -12.98 -9.25
C TYR A 6 -0.77 -11.64 -8.49
N VAL A 7 0.22 -10.82 -8.84
CA VAL A 7 0.35 -9.47 -8.29
C VAL A 7 -0.73 -8.56 -8.86
N LEU A 8 -1.04 -8.67 -10.16
CA LEU A 8 -2.14 -7.92 -10.78
C LEU A 8 -3.51 -8.28 -10.21
N LYS A 9 -3.73 -9.54 -9.77
CA LYS A 9 -4.97 -9.93 -9.07
C LYS A 9 -5.24 -9.11 -7.81
N MET A 10 -4.22 -8.56 -7.16
CA MET A 10 -4.38 -7.72 -5.97
C MET A 10 -5.19 -6.44 -6.26
N LYS A 11 -5.32 -6.02 -7.53
CA LYS A 11 -6.18 -4.90 -7.94
C LYS A 11 -7.67 -5.16 -7.65
N GLN A 12 -8.09 -6.44 -7.61
CA GLN A 12 -9.47 -6.85 -7.39
C GLN A 12 -9.87 -6.82 -5.90
N TYR A 13 -8.90 -6.74 -4.99
CA TYR A 13 -9.14 -6.81 -3.56
C TYR A 13 -9.00 -5.44 -2.92
N PRO A 14 -10.08 -4.92 -2.28
CA PRO A 14 -9.99 -3.68 -1.53
C PRO A 14 -9.12 -3.89 -0.28
N HIS A 15 -8.31 -2.90 0.05
CA HIS A 15 -7.45 -2.92 1.24
C HIS A 15 -7.94 -1.90 2.27
N HIS A 16 -7.51 -0.65 2.19
CA HIS A 16 -8.00 0.44 3.03
C HIS A 16 -8.95 1.33 2.25
N CYS A 17 -10.23 1.40 2.70
CA CYS A 17 -11.27 2.25 2.10
C CYS A 17 -11.42 2.00 0.59
N GLU A 18 -11.01 2.95 -0.26
CA GLU A 18 -11.06 2.86 -1.72
C GLU A 18 -9.76 2.35 -2.36
N THR A 19 -8.69 2.16 -1.57
CA THR A 19 -7.39 1.73 -2.08
C THR A 19 -7.40 0.22 -2.31
N SER A 20 -6.96 -0.22 -3.49
CA SER A 20 -6.74 -1.65 -3.75
C SER A 20 -5.49 -2.16 -3.04
N CYS A 21 -5.45 -3.46 -2.73
CA CYS A 21 -4.28 -4.12 -2.15
C CYS A 21 -3.03 -3.92 -3.05
N TYR A 22 -3.19 -3.95 -4.37
CA TYR A 22 -2.11 -3.65 -5.31
C TYR A 22 -1.53 -2.25 -5.12
N GLN A 23 -2.39 -1.22 -5.06
CA GLN A 23 -1.94 0.16 -4.91
C GLN A 23 -1.27 0.39 -3.57
N HIS A 24 -1.83 -0.17 -2.50
CA HIS A 24 -1.22 -0.13 -1.17
C HIS A 24 0.20 -0.73 -1.19
N CYS A 25 0.35 -1.96 -1.69
CA CYS A 25 1.65 -2.62 -1.80
C CYS A 25 2.65 -1.86 -2.68
N LEU A 26 2.18 -1.22 -3.75
CA LEU A 26 3.01 -0.38 -4.61
C LEU A 26 3.54 0.85 -3.85
N ASN A 27 2.68 1.49 -3.05
CA ASN A 27 3.06 2.63 -2.20
C ASN A 27 4.12 2.20 -1.17
N VAL A 28 3.87 1.10 -0.46
CA VAL A 28 4.82 0.54 0.53
C VAL A 28 6.16 0.18 -0.15
N ALA A 29 6.13 -0.46 -1.32
CA ALA A 29 7.33 -0.79 -2.08
C ALA A 29 8.14 0.45 -2.47
N TYR A 30 7.47 1.52 -2.90
CA TYR A 30 8.11 2.78 -3.26
C TYR A 30 8.83 3.43 -2.07
N PHE A 31 8.14 3.58 -0.93
CA PHE A 31 8.73 4.18 0.26
C PHE A 31 9.85 3.33 0.83
N ASN A 32 9.69 2.00 0.88
CA ASN A 32 10.75 1.09 1.30
C ASN A 32 12.00 1.25 0.44
N TYR A 33 11.83 1.29 -0.89
CA TYR A 33 12.96 1.52 -1.80
C TYR A 33 13.67 2.82 -1.51
N ARG A 34 12.91 3.93 -1.39
CA ARG A 34 13.48 5.27 -1.19
C ARG A 34 14.23 5.39 0.13
N ILE A 35 13.63 4.89 1.22
CA ILE A 35 14.20 4.95 2.57
C ILE A 35 15.43 4.04 2.66
N CYS A 36 15.31 2.78 2.22
CA CYS A 36 16.46 1.85 2.26
C CYS A 36 17.62 2.34 1.39
N LYS A 37 17.34 2.89 0.20
CA LYS A 37 18.37 3.48 -0.65
C LYS A 37 19.08 4.66 0.02
N PHE A 38 18.33 5.54 0.70
CA PHE A 38 18.90 6.68 1.42
C PHE A 38 19.84 6.23 2.55
N PHE A 39 19.51 5.17 3.28
CA PHE A 39 20.32 4.63 4.37
C PHE A 39 21.36 3.60 3.94
N GLY A 40 21.55 3.35 2.64
CA GLY A 40 22.53 2.36 2.14
C GLY A 40 22.17 0.91 2.48
N LEU A 41 20.88 0.61 2.68
CA LEU A 41 20.35 -0.73 2.97
C LEU A 41 19.95 -1.45 1.68
N ASP A 42 19.52 -2.72 1.77
CA ASP A 42 19.05 -3.48 0.59
C ASP A 42 17.69 -2.97 0.08
N ALA A 43 17.74 -1.86 -0.68
CA ALA A 43 16.57 -1.22 -1.25
C ALA A 43 15.81 -2.12 -2.24
N ARG A 44 16.52 -3.02 -2.94
CA ARG A 44 15.89 -3.93 -3.91
C ARG A 44 15.03 -4.96 -3.21
N SER A 45 15.56 -5.64 -2.21
CA SER A 45 14.81 -6.60 -1.40
C SER A 45 13.67 -5.92 -0.66
N ALA A 46 13.90 -4.70 -0.14
CA ALA A 46 12.88 -3.92 0.54
C ALA A 46 11.70 -3.55 -0.38
N ALA A 47 11.96 -3.14 -1.62
CA ALA A 47 10.90 -2.88 -2.60
C ALA A 47 10.13 -4.14 -2.98
N ARG A 48 10.84 -5.27 -3.20
CA ARG A 48 10.22 -6.55 -3.56
C ARG A 48 9.33 -7.07 -2.42
N ALA A 49 9.84 -7.06 -1.19
CA ALA A 49 9.05 -7.42 -0.02
C ALA A 49 7.85 -6.50 0.16
N GLY A 50 8.02 -5.18 -0.01
CA GLY A 50 6.93 -4.21 0.03
C GLY A 50 5.82 -4.49 -0.99
N MET A 51 6.16 -4.97 -2.20
CA MET A 51 5.15 -5.35 -3.20
C MET A 51 4.43 -6.66 -2.87
N LEU A 52 5.03 -7.53 -2.06
CA LEU A 52 4.54 -8.89 -1.80
C LEU A 52 4.00 -9.09 -0.38
N HIS A 53 4.15 -8.10 0.53
CA HIS A 53 3.84 -8.29 1.94
C HIS A 53 2.36 -8.66 2.22
N ASP A 54 1.46 -8.21 1.34
CA ASP A 54 0.03 -8.45 1.41
C ASP A 54 -0.51 -9.32 0.26
N LEU A 55 0.31 -10.22 -0.28
CA LEU A 55 -0.10 -11.15 -1.34
C LEU A 55 -1.02 -12.28 -0.80
N PHE A 56 -2.07 -11.94 -0.07
CA PHE A 56 -3.01 -12.92 0.50
C PHE A 56 -4.13 -13.35 -0.48
N LEU A 57 -4.42 -12.58 -1.55
CA LEU A 57 -5.29 -12.92 -2.69
C LEU A 57 -6.75 -13.27 -2.34
N TYR A 58 -7.33 -12.59 -1.37
CA TYR A 58 -8.76 -12.69 -1.01
C TYR A 58 -9.28 -11.37 -0.43
N ASP A 59 -10.60 -11.20 -0.39
CA ASP A 59 -11.22 -10.07 0.33
C ASP A 59 -11.24 -10.38 1.83
N TRP A 60 -10.39 -9.70 2.60
CA TRP A 60 -10.24 -9.89 4.03
C TRP A 60 -11.49 -9.48 4.83
N ARG A 61 -12.31 -8.57 4.33
CA ARG A 61 -13.52 -8.09 5.01
C ARG A 61 -14.56 -9.20 5.21
N GLY A 62 -14.63 -10.14 4.26
CA GLY A 62 -15.51 -11.31 4.34
C GLY A 62 -14.84 -12.58 4.81
N HIS A 63 -13.53 -12.58 4.97
CA HIS A 63 -12.72 -13.79 5.23
C HIS A 63 -13.08 -14.48 6.55
N ARG A 64 -13.24 -13.71 7.62
CA ARG A 64 -13.63 -14.24 8.93
C ARG A 64 -14.93 -15.06 8.90
N LYS A 65 -15.94 -14.60 8.14
CA LYS A 65 -17.23 -15.30 8.02
C LYS A 65 -17.09 -16.65 7.28
N LYS A 66 -16.11 -16.76 6.37
CA LYS A 66 -15.92 -17.95 5.53
C LYS A 66 -14.98 -18.97 6.14
N THR A 67 -13.96 -18.54 6.86
CA THR A 67 -12.86 -19.41 7.34
C THR A 67 -12.83 -19.58 8.85
N GLY A 68 -13.60 -18.76 9.60
CA GLY A 68 -13.52 -18.76 11.07
C GLY A 68 -12.24 -18.12 11.62
N ASP A 69 -11.38 -17.54 10.76
CA ASP A 69 -10.13 -16.88 11.16
C ASP A 69 -10.43 -15.65 12.03
N PRO A 70 -10.08 -15.68 13.33
CA PRO A 70 -10.52 -14.65 14.26
C PRO A 70 -9.81 -13.31 14.06
N VAL A 71 -8.57 -13.31 13.57
CA VAL A 71 -7.72 -12.10 13.50
C VAL A 71 -6.89 -12.09 12.24
N HIS A 72 -7.48 -11.57 11.15
CA HIS A 72 -6.78 -11.41 9.86
C HIS A 72 -5.40 -10.75 9.98
N ALA A 73 -5.27 -9.73 10.84
CA ALA A 73 -4.01 -9.03 11.05
C ALA A 73 -2.87 -9.93 11.56
N MET A 74 -3.17 -11.06 12.21
CA MET A 74 -2.17 -12.01 12.68
C MET A 74 -1.85 -13.11 11.66
N THR A 75 -2.79 -13.43 10.78
CA THR A 75 -2.70 -14.60 9.90
C THR A 75 -2.30 -14.26 8.47
N HIS A 76 -2.67 -13.07 7.96
CA HIS A 76 -2.36 -12.71 6.57
C HIS A 76 -0.85 -12.68 6.25
N PRO A 77 0.10 -12.32 7.16
CA PRO A 77 1.51 -12.37 6.84
C PRO A 77 2.00 -13.77 6.46
N HIS A 78 1.47 -14.79 7.14
CA HIS A 78 1.77 -16.19 6.82
C HIS A 78 1.20 -16.60 5.46
N THR A 79 -0.03 -16.19 5.18
CA THR A 79 -0.68 -16.46 3.88
C THR A 79 0.05 -15.74 2.74
N ALA A 80 0.41 -14.46 2.95
CA ALA A 80 1.16 -13.69 1.97
C ALA A 80 2.55 -14.30 1.70
N LEU A 81 3.27 -14.73 2.75
CA LEU A 81 4.55 -15.41 2.61
C LEU A 81 4.41 -16.74 1.87
N HIS A 82 3.40 -17.55 2.20
CA HIS A 82 3.12 -18.81 1.52
C HIS A 82 2.89 -18.58 0.02
N ASN A 83 2.02 -17.62 -0.34
CA ASN A 83 1.74 -17.29 -1.72
C ASN A 83 2.97 -16.71 -2.44
N ALA A 84 3.73 -15.84 -1.78
CA ALA A 84 4.93 -15.25 -2.33
C ALA A 84 5.99 -16.34 -2.65
N LYS A 85 6.21 -17.30 -1.76
CA LYS A 85 7.12 -18.44 -1.98
C LYS A 85 6.66 -19.35 -3.12
N LYS A 86 5.36 -19.50 -3.30
CA LYS A 86 4.80 -20.33 -4.38
C LYS A 86 5.11 -19.76 -5.77
N TYR A 87 5.12 -18.44 -5.90
CA TYR A 87 5.21 -17.78 -7.21
C TYR A 87 6.53 -17.05 -7.45
N PHE A 88 7.30 -16.79 -6.39
CA PHE A 88 8.54 -16.02 -6.48
C PHE A 88 9.66 -16.65 -5.67
N LYS A 89 10.88 -16.53 -6.19
CA LYS A 89 12.07 -16.86 -5.42
C LYS A 89 12.39 -15.70 -4.48
N LEU A 90 12.31 -15.94 -3.18
CA LEU A 90 12.58 -14.97 -2.13
C LEU A 90 13.93 -15.25 -1.47
N ASN A 91 14.59 -14.19 -1.00
CA ASN A 91 15.72 -14.31 -0.06
C ASN A 91 15.22 -14.27 1.39
N LYS A 92 16.10 -14.53 2.35
CA LYS A 92 15.76 -14.59 3.79
C LYS A 92 15.29 -13.26 4.35
N LEU A 93 15.84 -12.15 3.87
CA LEU A 93 15.43 -10.82 4.26
C LEU A 93 13.99 -10.51 3.77
N GLU A 94 13.69 -10.82 2.52
CA GLU A 94 12.34 -10.67 1.95
C GLU A 94 11.31 -11.52 2.72
N GLU A 95 11.67 -12.77 3.08
CA GLU A 95 10.81 -13.64 3.89
C GLU A 95 10.50 -13.02 5.26
N GLU A 96 11.53 -12.51 5.94
CA GLU A 96 11.35 -11.86 7.24
C GLU A 96 10.50 -10.61 7.14
N MET A 97 10.75 -9.76 6.14
CA MET A 97 9.99 -8.53 5.92
C MET A 97 8.51 -8.82 5.72
N ILE A 98 8.18 -9.83 4.90
CA ILE A 98 6.79 -10.24 4.65
C ILE A 98 6.17 -10.81 5.94
N LEU A 99 6.90 -11.63 6.67
CA LEU A 99 6.33 -12.32 7.84
C LEU A 99 6.11 -11.38 9.04
N LYS A 100 6.99 -10.39 9.23
CA LYS A 100 7.03 -9.58 10.47
C LYS A 100 6.56 -8.14 10.31
N HIS A 101 6.05 -7.74 9.12
CA HIS A 101 5.61 -6.35 8.90
C HIS A 101 4.51 -5.90 9.86
N MET A 102 3.72 -6.85 10.39
CA MET A 102 2.63 -6.55 11.32
C MET A 102 3.06 -6.33 12.78
N PHE A 103 4.34 -6.35 13.10
CA PHE A 103 4.79 -6.03 14.46
C PHE A 103 4.25 -4.63 14.89
N PRO A 104 3.76 -4.43 16.13
CA PRO A 104 3.69 -5.36 17.27
C PRO A 104 2.42 -6.21 17.35
N VAL A 105 1.51 -6.16 16.38
CA VAL A 105 0.30 -7.01 16.34
C VAL A 105 0.71 -8.49 16.33
N THR A 106 1.68 -8.84 15.52
CA THR A 106 2.40 -10.11 15.65
C THR A 106 3.55 -9.94 16.65
N PRO A 107 3.69 -10.84 17.67
CA PRO A 107 4.59 -10.58 18.80
C PRO A 107 6.08 -10.70 18.48
N VAL A 108 6.44 -11.29 17.35
CA VAL A 108 7.85 -11.52 16.97
C VAL A 108 8.47 -10.26 16.37
N PRO A 109 9.47 -9.63 17.03
CA PRO A 109 10.02 -8.37 16.56
C PRO A 109 10.85 -8.53 15.28
N PRO A 110 10.95 -7.46 14.47
CA PRO A 110 11.88 -7.36 13.36
C PRO A 110 13.34 -7.51 13.81
N MET A 111 14.16 -8.21 13.01
CA MET A 111 15.60 -8.37 13.30
C MET A 111 16.46 -7.49 12.39
N HIS A 112 16.01 -7.20 11.17
CA HIS A 112 16.72 -6.37 10.21
C HIS A 112 16.15 -4.95 10.17
N LYS A 113 16.99 -3.98 9.83
CA LYS A 113 16.57 -2.57 9.70
C LYS A 113 15.51 -2.39 8.62
N GLU A 114 15.64 -3.12 7.51
CA GLU A 114 14.67 -3.14 6.42
C GLU A 114 13.29 -3.64 6.89
N THR A 115 13.26 -4.60 7.81
CA THR A 115 12.00 -5.10 8.39
C THR A 115 11.34 -4.06 9.30
N TRP A 116 12.09 -3.26 10.03
CA TRP A 116 11.57 -2.10 10.76
C TRP A 116 11.01 -1.04 9.80
N ILE A 117 11.71 -0.81 8.68
CA ILE A 117 11.27 0.16 7.67
C ILE A 117 9.93 -0.26 7.08
N ILE A 118 9.78 -1.52 6.65
CA ILE A 118 8.48 -1.97 6.09
C ILE A 118 7.36 -1.90 7.13
N THR A 119 7.64 -2.26 8.38
CA THR A 119 6.68 -2.16 9.48
C THR A 119 6.15 -0.73 9.67
N LEU A 120 7.02 0.26 9.54
CA LEU A 120 6.65 1.68 9.67
C LEU A 120 5.98 2.22 8.40
N THR A 121 6.52 1.88 7.23
CA THR A 121 5.97 2.37 5.95
C THR A 121 4.60 1.80 5.64
N ASP A 122 4.34 0.54 5.98
CA ASP A 122 3.03 -0.08 5.89
C ASP A 122 1.99 0.70 6.68
N LYS A 123 2.25 0.95 7.97
CA LYS A 123 1.36 1.73 8.84
C LYS A 123 1.19 3.17 8.39
N TYR A 124 2.27 3.79 7.91
CA TYR A 124 2.22 5.13 7.35
C TYR A 124 1.31 5.18 6.11
N CYS A 125 1.50 4.27 5.14
CA CYS A 125 0.68 4.19 3.95
C CYS A 125 -0.79 3.95 4.30
N GLY A 126 -1.09 2.97 5.16
CA GLY A 126 -2.45 2.68 5.60
C GLY A 126 -3.11 3.89 6.29
N THR A 127 -2.38 4.58 7.15
CA THR A 127 -2.89 5.80 7.81
C THR A 127 -3.19 6.92 6.81
N CYS A 128 -2.31 7.14 5.85
CA CYS A 128 -2.51 8.15 4.80
C CYS A 128 -3.71 7.79 3.89
N GLU A 129 -3.87 6.52 3.53
CA GLU A 129 -4.98 6.04 2.71
C GLU A 129 -6.33 6.22 3.42
N ILE A 130 -6.40 5.86 4.70
CA ILE A 130 -7.58 6.08 5.55
C ILE A 130 -7.84 7.57 5.75
N GLY A 131 -6.82 8.35 6.08
CA GLY A 131 -6.93 9.79 6.30
C GLY A 131 -7.43 10.52 5.05
N ARG A 132 -6.94 10.14 3.87
CA ARG A 132 -7.40 10.69 2.58
C ARG A 132 -8.89 10.40 2.34
N TYR A 133 -9.33 9.17 2.60
CA TYR A 133 -10.74 8.79 2.46
C TYR A 133 -11.63 9.65 3.35
N TYR A 134 -11.31 9.76 4.65
CA TYR A 134 -12.08 10.57 5.59
C TYR A 134 -12.00 12.05 5.25
N TYR A 135 -10.88 12.57 4.79
CA TYR A 135 -10.77 13.94 4.31
C TYR A 135 -11.76 14.21 3.17
N HIS A 136 -11.88 13.32 2.18
CA HIS A 136 -12.83 13.47 1.07
C HIS A 136 -14.29 13.28 1.49
N VAL A 137 -14.56 12.46 2.52
CA VAL A 137 -15.90 12.24 3.05
C VAL A 137 -16.35 13.42 3.95
N TRP A 138 -15.47 13.92 4.81
CA TRP A 138 -15.79 14.93 5.81
C TRP A 138 -15.67 16.37 5.29
N PHE A 139 -14.79 16.61 4.32
CA PHE A 139 -14.69 17.90 3.66
C PHE A 139 -15.49 17.85 2.35
N PRO A 140 -16.74 18.39 2.34
CA PRO A 140 -17.52 18.49 1.11
C PRO A 140 -16.70 19.18 0.02
N ARG A 141 -16.81 18.73 -1.21
CA ARG A 141 -16.11 19.33 -2.37
C ARG A 141 -16.14 20.86 -2.36
N GLY A 142 -17.22 21.47 -1.83
CA GLY A 142 -17.34 22.93 -1.66
C GLY A 142 -16.30 23.55 -0.73
N ALA A 143 -15.93 22.90 0.39
CA ALA A 143 -14.90 23.40 1.30
C ALA A 143 -13.51 23.33 0.69
N TYR A 144 -13.20 22.28 -0.05
CA TYR A 144 -11.94 22.15 -0.82
C TYR A 144 -11.79 23.27 -1.84
N TYR A 145 -12.82 23.52 -2.64
CA TYR A 145 -12.81 24.62 -3.61
C TYR A 145 -12.78 26.00 -2.95
N PHE A 146 -13.42 26.16 -1.80
CA PHE A 146 -13.35 27.38 -1.02
C PHE A 146 -11.93 27.66 -0.52
N VAL A 147 -11.25 26.66 0.09
CA VAL A 147 -9.86 26.79 0.56
C VAL A 147 -8.91 27.05 -0.63
N LYS A 148 -9.06 26.31 -1.72
CA LYS A 148 -8.28 26.51 -2.96
C LYS A 148 -8.45 27.95 -3.51
N ARG A 149 -9.69 28.45 -3.50
CA ARG A 149 -9.98 29.85 -3.91
C ARG A 149 -9.38 30.88 -2.96
N LEU A 150 -9.42 30.60 -1.64
CA LEU A 150 -8.82 31.46 -0.63
C LEU A 150 -7.29 31.51 -0.77
N VAL A 151 -6.64 30.37 -0.91
CA VAL A 151 -5.18 30.24 -1.13
C VAL A 151 -4.78 30.99 -2.39
N LYS A 152 -5.49 30.81 -3.49
CA LYS A 152 -5.25 31.54 -4.74
C LYS A 152 -5.41 33.04 -4.59
N LYS A 153 -6.36 33.50 -3.77
CA LYS A 153 -6.60 34.93 -3.50
C LYS A 153 -5.50 35.54 -2.61
N VAL A 154 -4.94 34.76 -1.67
CA VAL A 154 -3.92 35.24 -0.71
C VAL A 154 -2.52 35.18 -1.31
N PHE A 155 -2.19 34.13 -2.08
CA PHE A 155 -0.85 33.89 -2.60
C PHE A 155 -0.66 34.21 -4.10
N GLY A 156 -1.71 34.73 -4.76
CA GLY A 156 -1.67 35.12 -6.19
C GLY A 156 -2.01 33.99 -7.15
N SER A 157 -2.23 34.36 -8.43
CA SER A 157 -2.64 33.41 -9.50
C SER A 157 -1.56 32.40 -9.89
N ASP A 158 -0.31 32.67 -9.56
CA ASP A 158 0.83 31.84 -9.92
C ASP A 158 1.13 30.74 -8.90
N TYR A 159 0.40 30.72 -7.79
CA TYR A 159 0.39 29.58 -6.90
C TYR A 159 -0.46 28.47 -7.54
N GLU A 160 0.14 27.82 -8.54
CA GLU A 160 -0.33 26.53 -9.00
C GLU A 160 -0.06 25.58 -7.82
N TYR A 161 -1.12 25.29 -7.07
CA TYR A 161 -1.11 24.14 -6.16
C TYR A 161 -0.80 22.96 -7.09
N GLN A 162 0.49 22.62 -7.22
CA GLN A 162 0.86 21.34 -7.74
C GLN A 162 0.09 20.39 -6.86
N ASP A 163 -0.98 19.80 -7.40
CA ASP A 163 -1.47 18.54 -6.90
C ASP A 163 -0.24 17.66 -6.90
N TYR A 164 0.50 17.70 -5.80
CA TYR A 164 1.43 16.66 -5.53
C TYR A 164 0.56 15.44 -5.59
N HIS A 165 0.58 14.80 -6.75
CA HIS A 165 0.19 13.43 -6.88
C HIS A 165 1.15 12.72 -5.93
N LEU A 166 0.79 12.77 -4.64
CA LEU A 166 1.26 11.77 -3.73
C LEU A 166 1.08 10.48 -4.50
N PRO A 167 2.01 9.53 -4.48
CA PRO A 167 1.96 8.32 -5.30
C PRO A 167 0.66 7.51 -5.16
N PHE A 168 -0.33 8.03 -4.49
CA PHE A 168 -1.70 7.60 -4.24
C PHE A 168 -2.73 8.05 -5.29
N GLY A 169 -2.29 8.49 -6.49
CA GLY A 169 -3.18 8.86 -7.58
C GLY A 169 -4.09 7.71 -8.00
N ARG A 170 -5.37 7.99 -8.25
CA ARG A 170 -6.25 7.08 -8.98
C ARG A 170 -5.57 6.71 -10.29
N ILE A 171 -5.49 5.43 -10.62
CA ILE A 171 -5.43 5.02 -12.01
C ILE A 171 -6.79 5.39 -12.56
N SER A 172 -6.86 6.41 -13.44
CA SER A 172 -8.10 6.79 -14.13
C SER A 172 -8.66 5.55 -14.84
N GLU A 173 -9.95 5.32 -14.73
CA GLU A 173 -10.69 4.25 -15.40
C GLU A 173 -10.70 4.40 -16.94
N ASP A 174 -10.00 5.38 -17.49
CA ASP A 174 -10.07 5.77 -18.90
C ASP A 174 -9.26 4.89 -19.87
N THR A 175 -8.72 3.75 -19.42
CA THR A 175 -7.98 2.84 -20.32
C THR A 175 -8.62 1.46 -20.50
N ALA A 176 -9.86 1.25 -20.03
CA ALA A 176 -10.52 -0.07 -20.13
C ALA A 176 -11.35 -0.26 -21.42
N ASP A 177 -11.60 0.79 -22.21
CA ASP A 177 -12.58 0.71 -23.32
C ASP A 177 -11.99 0.69 -24.73
N ASN A 178 -10.69 0.52 -24.93
CA ASN A 178 -10.08 0.57 -26.27
C ASN A 178 -9.37 -0.73 -26.74
N GLU A 179 -9.64 -1.89 -26.15
CA GLU A 179 -9.17 -3.16 -26.72
C GLU A 179 -10.30 -4.21 -26.81
N VAL A 180 -11.42 -3.86 -27.46
CA VAL A 180 -12.34 -4.84 -28.08
C VAL A 180 -12.84 -4.23 -29.39
N ASN A 181 -12.08 -4.41 -30.46
CA ASN A 181 -12.57 -4.59 -31.85
C ASN A 181 -11.48 -5.27 -32.65
#